data_7a606b377f45b0199b5832f2082c5f07
#
_entry.id   7a606b377f45b0199b5832f2082c5f07
#
_cell.length_a   1.000
_cell.length_b   1.000
_cell.length_c   1.000
_cell.angle_alpha   90.00
_cell.angle_beta   90.00
_cell.angle_gamma   90.00
#
_symmetry.space_group_name_H-M   'P 1'
#
loop_
_entity.id
_entity.type
_entity.pdbx_description
1 polymer ?
#
loop_
_entity_poly.entity_id
_entity_poly.type
_entity_poly.pdbx_seq_one_letter_code
_entity_poly.pdbx_strand_id
1 'polypeptide(L)'
;MSVNNTKTALWKSDVEQSVDFYNEWFMNFAPRAFRDARNTAITKVDSALIQTKSFCRITEEILKENPEILSILRMATAPPIARDRLMGLAKVPKNLIEKMEEGIVPPRMPEQDLAFYLKNIIAIVDKLLDVDILTWIPNQSIPTVRIRKRAASIIADRVCGAVADPIIRNEQEKRQFDSIRRYLDDRGYCFIPAKDVDDFRSIPAGHYSFHFNISVSIGSENSVNIPVDIAIMRKNKQLHSLPLLIECKSAGDFTNTNKRRKEEAVKIAQLRNTYGNSIEFILFLCGYFDSGYLGYEAAEGIDWIWEHRINDFSQLGI
;
A
#
# COMPACT_ATOMS: atom_id res chain seq x y z
N MET A 1 14.65 24.62 -14.13
CA MET A 1 13.43 25.23 -14.78
C MET A 1 12.22 24.79 -13.97
N SER A 2 11.25 25.72 -13.77
CA SER A 2 9.99 25.36 -13.10
C SER A 2 9.01 24.82 -14.13
N VAL A 3 8.36 23.67 -13.83
CA VAL A 3 7.33 23.08 -14.69
C VAL A 3 5.95 23.61 -14.30
N ASN A 4 5.56 23.51 -13.03
CA ASN A 4 4.21 23.85 -12.55
C ASN A 4 4.18 24.74 -11.30
N ASN A 5 5.21 24.72 -10.45
CA ASN A 5 5.18 25.41 -9.16
C ASN A 5 5.08 26.94 -9.25
N THR A 6 5.42 27.55 -10.39
CA THR A 6 5.26 29.01 -10.63
C THR A 6 4.00 29.37 -11.42
N LYS A 7 3.25 28.37 -11.95
CA LYS A 7 2.08 28.59 -12.81
C LYS A 7 0.77 28.66 -11.99
N THR A 8 0.73 29.51 -10.98
CA THR A 8 -0.39 29.57 -10.02
C THR A 8 -1.77 29.79 -10.66
N ALA A 9 -1.83 30.48 -11.78
CA ALA A 9 -3.07 30.73 -12.53
C ALA A 9 -3.69 29.44 -13.11
N LEU A 10 -2.88 28.38 -13.32
CA LEU A 10 -3.35 27.10 -13.86
C LEU A 10 -3.71 26.07 -12.76
N TRP A 11 -3.26 26.28 -11.53
CA TRP A 11 -3.40 25.27 -10.48
C TRP A 11 -4.84 24.81 -10.29
N LYS A 12 -5.81 25.74 -10.28
CA LYS A 12 -7.22 25.39 -10.07
C LYS A 12 -7.74 24.47 -11.19
N SER A 13 -7.49 24.82 -12.44
CA SER A 13 -7.93 24.02 -13.59
C SER A 13 -7.19 22.69 -13.67
N ASP A 14 -5.90 22.66 -13.31
CA ASP A 14 -5.11 21.44 -13.26
C ASP A 14 -5.63 20.47 -12.18
N VAL A 15 -6.01 21.00 -11.01
CA VAL A 15 -6.63 20.21 -9.94
C VAL A 15 -7.96 19.61 -10.41
N GLU A 16 -8.83 20.41 -11.03
CA GLU A 16 -10.11 19.92 -11.57
C GLU A 16 -9.89 18.77 -12.58
N GLN A 17 -8.97 18.93 -13.52
CA GLN A 17 -8.63 17.90 -14.51
C GLN A 17 -8.01 16.64 -13.86
N SER A 18 -7.16 16.82 -12.85
CA SER A 18 -6.55 15.71 -12.12
C SER A 18 -7.58 14.92 -11.32
N VAL A 19 -8.55 15.59 -10.71
CA VAL A 19 -9.67 14.96 -10.01
C VAL A 19 -10.54 14.17 -10.99
N ASP A 20 -10.89 14.76 -12.15
CA ASP A 20 -11.69 14.08 -13.16
C ASP A 20 -10.96 12.84 -13.70
N PHE A 21 -9.67 12.96 -14.00
CA PHE A 21 -8.84 11.84 -14.45
C PHE A 21 -8.77 10.70 -13.42
N TYR A 22 -8.60 11.04 -12.14
CA TYR A 22 -8.63 10.07 -11.05
C TYR A 22 -9.98 9.39 -10.92
N ASN A 23 -11.06 10.17 -10.93
CA ASN A 23 -12.43 9.66 -10.77
C ASN A 23 -12.83 8.74 -11.91
N GLU A 24 -12.48 9.05 -13.15
CA GLU A 24 -12.72 8.16 -14.29
C GLU A 24 -12.07 6.79 -14.07
N TRP A 25 -10.80 6.78 -13.69
CA TRP A 25 -10.11 5.53 -13.36
C TRP A 25 -10.77 4.81 -12.18
N PHE A 26 -11.06 5.53 -11.08
CA PHE A 26 -11.63 4.94 -9.88
C PHE A 26 -12.99 4.28 -10.15
N MET A 27 -13.87 4.96 -10.88
CA MET A 27 -15.19 4.44 -11.21
C MET A 27 -15.13 3.20 -12.12
N ASN A 28 -14.12 3.11 -12.96
CA ASN A 28 -13.91 1.94 -13.82
C ASN A 28 -13.26 0.77 -13.09
N PHE A 29 -12.34 1.02 -12.15
CA PHE A 29 -11.55 0.00 -11.47
C PHE A 29 -12.15 -0.46 -10.13
N ALA A 30 -12.41 0.47 -9.20
CA ALA A 30 -12.71 0.15 -7.81
C ALA A 30 -13.98 -0.72 -7.63
N PRO A 31 -15.12 -0.48 -8.31
CA PRO A 31 -16.31 -1.31 -8.15
C PRO A 31 -16.09 -2.76 -8.62
N ARG A 32 -15.24 -2.97 -9.63
CA ARG A 32 -14.90 -4.31 -10.11
C ARG A 32 -13.98 -5.00 -9.11
N ALA A 33 -12.89 -4.35 -8.72
CA ALA A 33 -11.94 -4.87 -7.75
C ALA A 33 -12.62 -5.25 -6.42
N PHE A 34 -13.54 -4.42 -5.93
CA PHE A 34 -14.31 -4.70 -4.73
C PHE A 34 -15.22 -5.92 -4.87
N ARG A 35 -15.90 -6.08 -6.01
CA ARG A 35 -16.73 -7.27 -6.28
C ARG A 35 -15.91 -8.54 -6.34
N ASP A 36 -14.75 -8.50 -7.00
CA ASP A 36 -13.85 -9.64 -7.13
C ASP A 36 -13.25 -10.04 -5.76
N ALA A 37 -12.84 -9.06 -4.97
CA ALA A 37 -12.39 -9.28 -3.60
C ALA A 37 -13.49 -9.89 -2.72
N ARG A 38 -14.74 -9.42 -2.83
CA ARG A 38 -15.89 -9.96 -2.09
C ARG A 38 -16.19 -11.40 -2.50
N ASN A 39 -16.18 -11.72 -3.77
CA ASN A 39 -16.41 -13.09 -4.25
C ASN A 39 -15.33 -14.05 -3.73
N THR A 40 -14.06 -13.61 -3.77
CA THR A 40 -12.95 -14.36 -3.19
C THR A 40 -13.12 -14.55 -1.68
N ALA A 41 -13.54 -13.51 -0.97
CA ALA A 41 -13.79 -13.59 0.47
C ALA A 41 -14.94 -14.54 0.81
N ILE A 42 -16.05 -14.55 0.05
CA ILE A 42 -17.17 -15.48 0.26
C ILE A 42 -16.67 -16.92 0.16
N THR A 43 -15.90 -17.27 -0.86
CA THR A 43 -15.35 -18.61 -1.04
C THR A 43 -14.47 -19.03 0.16
N LYS A 44 -13.60 -18.13 0.63
CA LYS A 44 -12.76 -18.39 1.80
C LYS A 44 -13.57 -18.57 3.09
N VAL A 45 -14.59 -17.74 3.30
CA VAL A 45 -15.46 -17.85 4.48
C VAL A 45 -16.27 -19.13 4.45
N ASP A 46 -16.83 -19.53 3.30
CA ASP A 46 -17.55 -20.80 3.17
C ASP A 46 -16.64 -22.00 3.46
N SER A 47 -15.39 -21.99 2.98
CA SER A 47 -14.38 -23.01 3.31
C SER A 47 -14.12 -23.06 4.81
N ALA A 48 -13.89 -21.92 5.46
CA ALA A 48 -13.66 -21.83 6.89
C ALA A 48 -14.85 -22.38 7.71
N LEU A 49 -16.07 -22.04 7.31
CA LEU A 49 -17.29 -22.55 7.95
C LEU A 49 -17.44 -24.07 7.83
N ILE A 50 -17.02 -24.65 6.71
CA ILE A 50 -17.04 -26.11 6.51
C ILE A 50 -16.02 -26.78 7.43
N GLN A 51 -14.76 -26.32 7.41
CA GLN A 51 -13.63 -26.89 8.15
C GLN A 51 -13.82 -26.80 9.66
N THR A 52 -14.45 -25.72 10.15
CA THR A 52 -14.67 -25.47 11.57
C THR A 52 -16.06 -25.90 12.06
N LYS A 53 -16.82 -26.66 11.26
CA LYS A 53 -18.23 -26.99 11.54
C LYS A 53 -19.06 -25.76 11.94
N SER A 54 -19.02 -24.74 11.07
CA SER A 54 -19.70 -23.46 11.28
C SER A 54 -19.19 -22.72 12.53
N PHE A 55 -17.88 -22.72 12.77
CA PHE A 55 -17.17 -22.16 13.95
C PHE A 55 -17.56 -22.80 15.29
N CYS A 56 -18.31 -23.90 15.29
CA CYS A 56 -18.56 -24.68 16.52
C CYS A 56 -17.36 -25.52 16.94
N ARG A 57 -16.39 -25.75 16.06
CA ARG A 57 -15.19 -26.52 16.35
C ARG A 57 -13.97 -25.79 15.76
N ILE A 58 -13.31 -25.02 16.59
CA ILE A 58 -12.03 -24.38 16.26
C ILE A 58 -10.96 -25.10 17.10
N THR A 59 -10.03 -25.82 16.45
CA THR A 59 -8.98 -26.58 17.14
C THR A 59 -7.60 -26.23 16.59
N GLU A 60 -6.57 -26.57 17.34
CA GLU A 60 -5.18 -26.37 16.95
C GLU A 60 -4.84 -27.11 15.65
N GLU A 61 -5.36 -28.35 15.50
CA GLU A 61 -5.15 -29.17 14.31
C GLU A 61 -5.73 -28.48 13.07
N ILE A 62 -6.98 -27.99 13.16
CA ILE A 62 -7.63 -27.26 12.05
C ILE A 62 -6.82 -26.03 11.66
N LEU A 63 -6.30 -25.26 12.62
CA LEU A 63 -5.50 -24.09 12.35
C LEU A 63 -4.10 -24.43 11.83
N LYS A 64 -3.53 -25.58 12.18
CA LYS A 64 -2.27 -26.07 11.60
C LYS A 64 -2.45 -26.52 10.16
N GLU A 65 -3.53 -27.22 9.85
CA GLU A 65 -3.84 -27.71 8.50
C GLU A 65 -4.32 -26.58 7.56
N ASN A 66 -4.98 -25.57 8.10
CA ASN A 66 -5.61 -24.49 7.35
C ASN A 66 -5.33 -23.12 8.02
N PRO A 67 -4.07 -22.68 8.07
CA PRO A 67 -3.68 -21.51 8.85
C PRO A 67 -4.33 -20.20 8.34
N GLU A 68 -4.67 -20.11 7.05
CA GLU A 68 -5.34 -18.95 6.43
C GLU A 68 -6.73 -18.66 7.02
N ILE A 69 -7.38 -19.65 7.66
CA ILE A 69 -8.67 -19.49 8.36
C ILE A 69 -8.56 -18.40 9.45
N LEU A 70 -7.38 -18.17 10.00
CA LEU A 70 -7.18 -17.19 11.05
C LEU A 70 -7.64 -15.79 10.64
N SER A 71 -7.45 -15.41 9.39
CA SER A 71 -7.94 -14.14 8.84
C SER A 71 -9.47 -14.03 8.90
N ILE A 72 -10.17 -15.13 8.63
CA ILE A 72 -11.62 -15.22 8.68
C ILE A 72 -12.13 -15.20 10.12
N LEU A 73 -11.47 -15.94 11.02
CA LEU A 73 -11.84 -15.98 12.44
C LEU A 73 -11.74 -14.58 13.08
N ARG A 74 -10.71 -13.80 12.74
CA ARG A 74 -10.61 -12.40 13.22
C ARG A 74 -11.77 -11.52 12.76
N MET A 75 -12.27 -11.74 11.55
CA MET A 75 -13.40 -10.97 10.99
C MET A 75 -14.75 -11.50 11.49
N ALA A 76 -14.79 -12.71 12.07
CA ALA A 76 -15.96 -13.31 12.69
C ALA A 76 -16.19 -12.86 14.14
N THR A 77 -15.31 -12.02 14.70
CA THR A 77 -15.43 -11.50 16.08
C THR A 77 -16.24 -10.21 16.15
N ALA A 78 -16.68 -9.82 17.35
CA ALA A 78 -17.31 -8.54 17.68
C ALA A 78 -16.51 -7.82 18.78
N PRO A 79 -15.83 -6.69 18.45
CA PRO A 79 -15.60 -6.16 17.09
C PRO A 79 -14.64 -7.04 16.26
N PRO A 80 -14.58 -6.89 14.93
CA PRO A 80 -13.53 -7.50 14.14
C PRO A 80 -12.14 -7.10 14.65
N ILE A 81 -11.26 -8.09 14.86
CA ILE A 81 -9.97 -7.86 15.53
C ILE A 81 -8.87 -7.57 14.50
N ALA A 82 -8.15 -6.46 14.66
CA ALA A 82 -6.92 -6.20 13.94
C ALA A 82 -5.81 -7.20 14.31
N ARG A 83 -4.86 -7.47 13.39
CA ARG A 83 -3.71 -8.38 13.64
C ARG A 83 -2.98 -8.02 14.93
N ASP A 84 -2.57 -6.76 15.06
CA ASP A 84 -1.81 -6.28 16.22
C ASP A 84 -2.59 -6.42 17.53
N ARG A 85 -3.92 -6.26 17.48
CA ARG A 85 -4.79 -6.45 18.65
C ARG A 85 -4.83 -7.93 19.05
N LEU A 86 -4.97 -8.85 18.09
CA LEU A 86 -4.96 -10.29 18.37
C LEU A 86 -3.61 -10.73 18.95
N MET A 87 -2.48 -10.22 18.40
CA MET A 87 -1.16 -10.49 18.95
C MET A 87 -1.06 -10.11 20.43
N GLY A 88 -1.50 -8.89 20.75
CA GLY A 88 -1.47 -8.41 22.14
C GLY A 88 -2.37 -9.22 23.07
N LEU A 89 -3.60 -9.52 22.66
CA LEU A 89 -4.57 -10.27 23.47
C LEU A 89 -4.15 -11.72 23.69
N ALA A 90 -3.66 -12.39 22.67
CA ALA A 90 -3.24 -13.79 22.74
C ALA A 90 -1.78 -13.95 23.21
N LYS A 91 -1.01 -12.85 23.34
CA LYS A 91 0.41 -12.83 23.70
C LYS A 91 1.25 -13.72 22.79
N VAL A 92 1.09 -13.55 21.48
CA VAL A 92 1.76 -14.36 20.45
C VAL A 92 2.70 -13.50 19.60
N PRO A 93 3.74 -14.10 19.01
CA PRO A 93 4.68 -13.38 18.13
C PRO A 93 3.98 -12.81 16.88
N LYS A 94 4.44 -11.64 16.44
CA LYS A 94 3.91 -10.96 15.24
C LYS A 94 3.95 -11.83 14.00
N ASN A 95 5.08 -12.45 13.73
CA ASN A 95 5.30 -13.28 12.56
C ASN A 95 4.39 -14.53 12.50
N LEU A 96 3.89 -15.02 13.64
CA LEU A 96 2.98 -16.15 13.65
C LEU A 96 1.66 -15.81 12.94
N ILE A 97 0.99 -14.73 13.36
CA ILE A 97 -0.29 -14.34 12.78
C ILE A 97 -0.13 -13.98 11.29
N GLU A 98 0.91 -13.21 10.95
CA GLU A 98 1.17 -12.80 9.57
C GLU A 98 1.37 -14.02 8.65
N LYS A 99 2.22 -14.97 9.07
CA LYS A 99 2.49 -16.17 8.28
C LYS A 99 1.27 -17.08 8.17
N MET A 100 0.54 -17.28 9.25
CA MET A 100 -0.68 -18.09 9.21
C MET A 100 -1.73 -17.50 8.24
N GLU A 101 -1.92 -16.18 8.22
CA GLU A 101 -2.83 -15.55 7.27
C GLU A 101 -2.35 -15.65 5.80
N GLU A 102 -1.04 -15.85 5.58
CA GLU A 102 -0.45 -16.20 4.28
C GLU A 102 -0.58 -17.71 3.94
N GLY A 103 -1.20 -18.51 4.80
CA GLY A 103 -1.33 -19.95 4.61
C GLY A 103 -0.09 -20.74 5.04
N ILE A 104 0.80 -20.16 5.84
CA ILE A 104 2.07 -20.77 6.23
C ILE A 104 2.18 -20.88 7.75
N VAL A 105 2.33 -22.10 8.27
CA VAL A 105 2.78 -22.31 9.64
C VAL A 105 4.29 -22.05 9.71
N PRO A 106 4.80 -21.20 10.63
CA PRO A 106 6.23 -20.91 10.71
C PRO A 106 7.09 -22.16 10.91
N PRO A 107 7.94 -22.57 9.95
CA PRO A 107 8.62 -23.87 9.97
C PRO A 107 9.71 -24.00 11.04
N ARG A 108 10.17 -22.87 11.60
CA ARG A 108 11.21 -22.83 12.64
C ARG A 108 10.64 -22.68 14.05
N MET A 109 9.32 -22.65 14.20
CA MET A 109 8.67 -22.54 15.51
C MET A 109 8.60 -23.92 16.16
N PRO A 110 9.07 -24.12 17.41
CA PRO A 110 8.93 -25.37 18.13
C PRO A 110 7.45 -25.76 18.25
N GLU A 111 7.15 -27.04 18.11
CA GLU A 111 5.77 -27.53 18.12
C GLU A 111 5.01 -27.21 19.41
N GLN A 112 5.71 -27.30 20.55
CA GLN A 112 5.14 -26.95 21.86
C GLN A 112 4.74 -25.47 21.95
N ASP A 113 5.58 -24.58 21.44
CA ASP A 113 5.31 -23.15 21.40
C ASP A 113 4.15 -22.85 20.46
N LEU A 114 4.14 -23.47 19.29
CA LEU A 114 3.04 -23.34 18.33
C LEU A 114 1.71 -23.75 18.95
N ALA A 115 1.65 -24.95 19.57
CA ALA A 115 0.43 -25.44 20.23
C ALA A 115 -0.03 -24.48 21.33
N PHE A 116 0.89 -23.99 22.16
CA PHE A 116 0.58 -22.99 23.19
C PHE A 116 -0.01 -21.70 22.60
N TYR A 117 0.61 -21.16 21.54
CA TYR A 117 0.13 -19.94 20.90
C TYR A 117 -1.21 -20.15 20.20
N LEU A 118 -1.42 -21.24 19.50
CA LEU A 118 -2.70 -21.55 18.86
C LEU A 118 -3.82 -21.67 19.89
N LYS A 119 -3.58 -22.33 21.02
CA LYS A 119 -4.53 -22.40 22.13
C LYS A 119 -4.93 -21.02 22.64
N ASN A 120 -3.96 -20.12 22.81
CA ASN A 120 -4.23 -18.75 23.22
C ASN A 120 -5.06 -17.97 22.18
N ILE A 121 -4.74 -18.12 20.90
CA ILE A 121 -5.49 -17.52 19.80
C ILE A 121 -6.93 -18.00 19.81
N ILE A 122 -7.14 -19.32 19.89
CA ILE A 122 -8.47 -19.93 19.91
C ILE A 122 -9.28 -19.40 21.10
N ALA A 123 -8.69 -19.37 22.29
CA ALA A 123 -9.38 -18.88 23.50
C ALA A 123 -9.84 -17.40 23.37
N ILE A 124 -9.06 -16.56 22.69
CA ILE A 124 -9.45 -15.18 22.43
C ILE A 124 -10.54 -15.11 21.37
N VAL A 125 -10.41 -15.86 20.27
CA VAL A 125 -11.40 -15.91 19.20
C VAL A 125 -12.75 -16.42 19.73
N ASP A 126 -12.77 -17.54 20.40
CA ASP A 126 -14.01 -18.14 20.98
C ASP A 126 -14.74 -17.15 21.89
N LYS A 127 -13.99 -16.44 22.73
CA LYS A 127 -14.55 -15.44 23.65
C LYS A 127 -15.17 -14.25 22.93
N LEU A 128 -14.71 -13.93 21.72
CA LEU A 128 -15.08 -12.74 20.97
C LEU A 128 -15.91 -13.05 19.72
N LEU A 129 -16.25 -14.30 19.42
CA LEU A 129 -17.15 -14.61 18.30
C LEU A 129 -18.42 -13.77 18.36
N ASP A 130 -18.81 -13.23 17.21
CA ASP A 130 -19.98 -12.38 17.06
C ASP A 130 -21.27 -13.20 17.10
N VAL A 131 -21.82 -13.38 18.28
CA VAL A 131 -23.02 -14.21 18.50
C VAL A 131 -24.28 -13.62 17.89
N ASP A 132 -24.29 -12.33 17.54
CA ASP A 132 -25.43 -11.69 16.85
C ASP A 132 -25.48 -12.10 15.37
N ILE A 133 -24.32 -12.41 14.78
CA ILE A 133 -24.21 -12.91 13.41
C ILE A 133 -24.21 -14.45 13.43
N LEU A 134 -23.48 -15.04 14.37
CA LEU A 134 -23.29 -16.49 14.56
C LEU A 134 -24.30 -17.02 15.60
N THR A 135 -25.58 -16.80 15.37
CA THR A 135 -26.68 -17.05 16.35
C THR A 135 -26.77 -18.48 16.85
N TRP A 136 -26.12 -19.42 16.20
CA TRP A 136 -26.08 -20.84 16.59
C TRP A 136 -24.99 -21.19 17.59
N ILE A 137 -23.97 -20.32 17.77
CA ILE A 137 -22.81 -20.60 18.65
C ILE A 137 -23.23 -20.78 20.11
N PRO A 138 -24.07 -19.90 20.72
CA PRO A 138 -24.44 -20.06 22.14
C PRO A 138 -25.11 -21.39 22.45
N ASN A 139 -25.87 -21.93 21.53
CA ASN A 139 -26.65 -23.17 21.70
C ASN A 139 -25.98 -24.38 21.00
N GLN A 140 -24.81 -24.20 20.39
CA GLN A 140 -24.10 -25.22 19.61
C GLN A 140 -25.00 -25.95 18.62
N SER A 141 -25.95 -25.24 18.01
CA SER A 141 -26.92 -25.77 17.07
C SER A 141 -26.39 -25.80 15.65
N ILE A 142 -27.00 -26.59 14.78
CA ILE A 142 -26.67 -26.60 13.36
C ILE A 142 -27.44 -25.46 12.69
N PRO A 143 -26.75 -24.46 12.08
CA PRO A 143 -27.44 -23.37 11.40
C PRO A 143 -28.14 -23.85 10.13
N THR A 144 -29.29 -23.27 9.83
CA THR A 144 -29.92 -23.46 8.51
C THR A 144 -29.02 -22.86 7.42
N VAL A 145 -29.15 -23.36 6.19
CA VAL A 145 -28.38 -22.84 5.03
C VAL A 145 -28.58 -21.32 4.87
N ARG A 146 -29.77 -20.81 5.12
CA ARG A 146 -30.08 -19.37 5.00
C ARG A 146 -29.32 -18.55 6.06
N ILE A 147 -29.33 -18.98 7.31
CA ILE A 147 -28.64 -18.29 8.42
C ILE A 147 -27.12 -18.33 8.20
N ARG A 148 -26.57 -19.49 7.81
CA ARG A 148 -25.16 -19.65 7.50
C ARG A 148 -24.71 -18.74 6.36
N LYS A 149 -25.47 -18.68 5.25
CA LYS A 149 -25.17 -17.79 4.12
C LYS A 149 -25.21 -16.31 4.51
N ARG A 150 -26.16 -15.90 5.36
CA ARG A 150 -26.21 -14.53 5.87
C ARG A 150 -24.95 -14.19 6.67
N ALA A 151 -24.55 -15.03 7.61
CA ALA A 151 -23.34 -14.83 8.39
C ALA A 151 -22.09 -14.81 7.49
N ALA A 152 -21.98 -15.75 6.54
CA ALA A 152 -20.90 -15.78 5.58
C ALA A 152 -20.79 -14.48 4.78
N SER A 153 -21.90 -13.93 4.32
CA SER A 153 -21.92 -12.66 3.56
C SER A 153 -21.42 -11.48 4.41
N ILE A 154 -21.83 -11.41 5.69
CA ILE A 154 -21.39 -10.33 6.58
C ILE A 154 -19.88 -10.45 6.89
N ILE A 155 -19.41 -11.65 7.20
CA ILE A 155 -17.99 -11.89 7.47
C ILE A 155 -17.16 -11.61 6.20
N ALA A 156 -17.63 -12.06 5.03
CA ALA A 156 -16.96 -11.80 3.77
C ALA A 156 -16.88 -10.30 3.43
N ASP A 157 -17.90 -9.53 3.75
CA ASP A 157 -17.88 -8.07 3.57
C ASP A 157 -16.85 -7.40 4.50
N ARG A 158 -16.74 -7.86 5.76
CA ARG A 158 -15.70 -7.41 6.70
C ARG A 158 -14.28 -7.76 6.20
N VAL A 159 -14.08 -8.98 5.69
CA VAL A 159 -12.81 -9.40 5.06
C VAL A 159 -12.51 -8.53 3.85
N CYS A 160 -13.50 -8.30 2.98
CA CYS A 160 -13.37 -7.47 1.79
C CYS A 160 -12.98 -6.03 2.15
N GLY A 161 -13.66 -5.41 3.13
CA GLY A 161 -13.32 -4.07 3.61
C GLY A 161 -11.89 -3.95 4.12
N ALA A 162 -11.35 -5.01 4.73
CA ALA A 162 -9.96 -5.01 5.19
C ALA A 162 -8.92 -5.09 4.06
N VAL A 163 -9.29 -5.55 2.86
CA VAL A 163 -8.36 -5.74 1.72
C VAL A 163 -8.61 -4.82 0.54
N ALA A 164 -9.80 -4.22 0.43
CA ALA A 164 -10.18 -3.41 -0.72
C ALA A 164 -9.34 -2.13 -0.85
N ASP A 165 -9.14 -1.39 0.25
CA ASP A 165 -8.31 -0.18 0.24
C ASP A 165 -6.84 -0.46 -0.14
N PRO A 166 -6.17 -1.48 0.40
CA PRO A 166 -4.86 -1.93 -0.11
C PRO A 166 -4.86 -2.25 -1.60
N ILE A 167 -5.86 -2.97 -2.13
CA ILE A 167 -5.94 -3.32 -3.56
C ILE A 167 -6.03 -2.05 -4.41
N ILE A 168 -6.91 -1.11 -4.04
CA ILE A 168 -7.06 0.15 -4.78
C ILE A 168 -5.76 0.95 -4.74
N ARG A 169 -5.12 1.05 -3.57
CA ARG A 169 -3.87 1.79 -3.39
C ARG A 169 -2.72 1.20 -4.21
N ASN A 170 -2.54 -0.11 -4.17
CA ASN A 170 -1.50 -0.79 -4.94
C ASN A 170 -1.71 -0.62 -6.45
N GLU A 171 -2.96 -0.62 -6.92
CA GLU A 171 -3.25 -0.42 -8.34
C GLU A 171 -3.08 1.06 -8.77
N GLN A 172 -3.32 2.02 -7.87
CA GLN A 172 -2.97 3.43 -8.11
C GLN A 172 -1.47 3.60 -8.34
N GLU A 173 -0.66 3.04 -7.45
CA GLU A 173 0.81 3.07 -7.56
C GLU A 173 1.28 2.40 -8.85
N LYS A 174 0.82 1.18 -9.11
CA LYS A 174 1.14 0.44 -10.34
C LYS A 174 0.78 1.24 -11.59
N ARG A 175 -0.40 1.85 -11.65
CA ARG A 175 -0.84 2.68 -12.78
C ARG A 175 0.13 3.83 -13.03
N GLN A 176 0.54 4.55 -11.97
CA GLN A 176 1.49 5.66 -12.08
C GLN A 176 2.85 5.18 -12.59
N PHE A 177 3.37 4.07 -12.08
CA PHE A 177 4.62 3.49 -12.57
C PHE A 177 4.52 3.02 -14.02
N ASP A 178 3.42 2.36 -14.41
CA ASP A 178 3.20 1.92 -15.79
C ASP A 178 3.06 3.11 -16.76
N SER A 179 2.49 4.23 -16.32
CA SER A 179 2.40 5.46 -17.12
C SER A 179 3.79 6.06 -17.36
N ILE A 180 4.61 6.19 -16.31
CA ILE A 180 5.97 6.70 -16.42
C ILE A 180 6.85 5.75 -17.22
N ARG A 181 6.73 4.44 -16.99
CA ARG A 181 7.48 3.42 -17.75
C ARG A 181 7.23 3.57 -19.25
N ARG A 182 5.95 3.57 -19.68
CA ARG A 182 5.59 3.74 -21.10
C ARG A 182 6.14 5.04 -21.67
N TYR A 183 5.99 6.15 -20.94
CA TYR A 183 6.52 7.43 -21.36
C TYR A 183 8.04 7.41 -21.61
N LEU A 184 8.80 6.75 -20.73
CA LEU A 184 10.26 6.64 -20.81
C LEU A 184 10.70 5.67 -21.92
N ASP A 185 10.06 4.49 -21.99
CA ASP A 185 10.37 3.46 -23.00
C ASP A 185 10.11 4.00 -24.41
N ASP A 186 9.00 4.71 -24.65
CA ASP A 186 8.68 5.35 -25.94
C ASP A 186 9.74 6.39 -26.35
N ARG A 187 10.48 6.93 -25.39
CA ARG A 187 11.58 7.88 -25.63
C ARG A 187 12.94 7.22 -25.62
N GLY A 188 12.99 5.87 -25.61
CA GLY A 188 14.22 5.10 -25.67
C GLY A 188 15.08 5.20 -24.42
N TYR A 189 14.47 5.36 -23.26
CA TYR A 189 15.11 5.10 -21.97
C TYR A 189 15.05 3.61 -21.66
N CYS A 190 16.03 3.10 -20.92
CA CYS A 190 16.12 1.69 -20.56
C CYS A 190 15.92 1.50 -19.05
N PHE A 191 15.11 0.53 -18.67
CA PHE A 191 14.95 0.15 -17.27
C PHE A 191 16.17 -0.63 -16.75
N ILE A 192 16.61 -0.30 -15.53
CA ILE A 192 17.61 -1.04 -14.79
C ILE A 192 17.09 -1.34 -13.38
N PRO A 193 17.10 -2.60 -12.91
CA PRO A 193 16.69 -2.93 -11.55
C PRO A 193 17.56 -2.22 -10.50
N ALA A 194 16.99 -1.70 -9.43
CA ALA A 194 17.73 -1.01 -8.37
C ALA A 194 18.80 -1.89 -7.72
N LYS A 195 18.59 -3.20 -7.65
CA LYS A 195 19.56 -4.18 -7.12
C LYS A 195 20.83 -4.34 -7.98
N ASP A 196 20.77 -3.92 -9.25
CA ASP A 196 21.89 -4.02 -10.20
C ASP A 196 22.70 -2.71 -10.25
N VAL A 197 22.40 -1.76 -9.36
CA VAL A 197 23.03 -0.44 -9.28
C VAL A 197 23.46 -0.19 -7.83
N ASP A 198 24.74 0.00 -7.60
CA ASP A 198 25.30 0.20 -6.25
C ASP A 198 24.87 1.52 -5.61
N ASP A 199 24.79 2.57 -6.42
CA ASP A 199 24.44 3.93 -5.99
C ASP A 199 23.60 4.62 -7.07
N PHE A 200 22.53 5.36 -6.69
CA PHE A 200 21.66 6.04 -7.66
C PHE A 200 22.40 6.98 -8.61
N ARG A 201 23.57 7.54 -8.20
CA ARG A 201 24.42 8.39 -9.02
C ARG A 201 25.11 7.64 -10.15
N SER A 202 25.25 6.31 -10.00
CA SER A 202 25.87 5.45 -11.01
C SER A 202 24.89 4.95 -12.08
N ILE A 203 23.59 5.31 -11.99
CA ILE A 203 22.63 5.02 -13.05
C ILE A 203 23.17 5.51 -14.39
N PRO A 204 23.26 4.67 -15.44
CA PRO A 204 23.79 5.07 -16.73
C PRO A 204 22.91 6.11 -17.43
N ALA A 205 23.50 6.93 -18.31
CA ALA A 205 22.76 7.89 -19.13
C ALA A 205 21.63 7.20 -19.91
N GLY A 206 20.44 7.79 -19.93
CA GLY A 206 19.25 7.23 -20.59
C GLY A 206 18.66 6.02 -19.89
N HIS A 207 18.95 5.80 -18.60
CA HIS A 207 18.36 4.73 -17.81
C HIS A 207 17.51 5.26 -16.66
N TYR A 208 16.60 4.43 -16.20
CA TYR A 208 15.76 4.70 -15.02
C TYR A 208 15.59 3.44 -14.16
N SER A 209 15.29 3.67 -12.88
CA SER A 209 15.06 2.61 -11.91
C SER A 209 13.86 2.94 -11.04
N PHE A 210 13.16 1.91 -10.56
CA PHE A 210 12.07 2.03 -9.59
C PHE A 210 12.52 1.57 -8.20
N HIS A 211 11.88 2.12 -7.16
CA HIS A 211 12.04 1.75 -5.75
C HIS A 211 13.50 1.80 -5.29
N PHE A 212 14.15 2.93 -5.50
CA PHE A 212 15.54 3.12 -5.12
C PHE A 212 15.66 3.61 -3.67
N ASN A 213 16.54 2.98 -2.89
CA ASN A 213 16.88 3.46 -1.56
C ASN A 213 18.12 4.36 -1.64
N ILE A 214 17.96 5.63 -1.23
CA ILE A 214 19.05 6.63 -1.27
C ILE A 214 19.53 6.86 0.15
N SER A 215 20.85 6.69 0.36
CA SER A 215 21.47 6.97 1.64
C SER A 215 21.61 8.47 1.86
N VAL A 216 21.05 8.99 2.96
CA VAL A 216 21.16 10.40 3.35
C VAL A 216 21.80 10.53 4.73
N SER A 217 22.58 11.59 4.93
CA SER A 217 23.26 11.85 6.20
C SER A 217 22.28 12.44 7.21
N ILE A 218 22.34 11.94 8.46
CA ILE A 218 21.67 12.52 9.61
C ILE A 218 22.73 12.90 10.64
N GLY A 219 22.99 14.20 10.77
CA GLY A 219 24.11 14.69 11.59
C GLY A 219 25.47 14.34 10.98
N SER A 220 26.52 14.28 11.82
CA SER A 220 27.90 14.09 11.35
C SER A 220 28.33 12.63 11.13
N GLU A 221 27.65 11.65 11.72
CA GLU A 221 28.14 10.25 11.76
C GLU A 221 27.10 9.19 11.31
N ASN A 222 25.83 9.54 11.19
CA ASN A 222 24.80 8.58 10.89
C ASN A 222 24.23 8.79 9.48
N SER A 223 23.90 7.69 8.80
CA SER A 223 23.15 7.71 7.54
C SER A 223 21.92 6.83 7.65
N VAL A 224 20.87 7.22 6.95
CA VAL A 224 19.66 6.41 6.80
C VAL A 224 19.31 6.30 5.32
N ASN A 225 18.64 5.21 4.97
CA ASN A 225 18.13 5.03 3.62
C ASN A 225 16.71 5.58 3.54
N ILE A 226 16.47 6.49 2.58
CA ILE A 226 15.14 6.96 2.24
C ILE A 226 14.70 6.34 0.92
N PRO A 227 13.49 5.79 0.86
CA PRO A 227 12.96 5.26 -0.39
C PRO A 227 12.57 6.41 -1.32
N VAL A 228 12.85 6.22 -2.62
CA VAL A 228 12.40 7.08 -3.72
C VAL A 228 11.76 6.20 -4.76
N ASP A 229 10.61 6.61 -5.28
CA ASP A 229 9.84 5.78 -6.17
C ASP A 229 10.54 5.58 -7.51
N ILE A 230 11.12 6.64 -8.09
CA ILE A 230 11.77 6.58 -9.40
C ILE A 230 13.01 7.46 -9.42
N ALA A 231 14.08 6.95 -10.02
CA ALA A 231 15.30 7.70 -10.33
C ALA A 231 15.56 7.62 -11.85
N ILE A 232 15.72 8.76 -12.52
CA ILE A 232 15.93 8.85 -13.98
C ILE A 232 17.22 9.58 -14.28
N MET A 233 18.16 8.95 -14.98
CA MET A 233 19.35 9.61 -15.51
C MET A 233 19.09 10.07 -16.93
N ARG A 234 19.16 11.39 -17.17
CA ARG A 234 18.96 11.96 -18.49
C ARG A 234 19.96 11.42 -19.50
N LYS A 235 19.57 11.36 -20.78
CA LYS A 235 20.44 10.91 -21.89
C LYS A 235 21.69 11.79 -22.04
N ASN A 236 21.53 13.11 -21.84
CA ASN A 236 22.61 14.09 -21.93
C ASN A 236 23.30 14.28 -20.56
N LYS A 237 23.71 13.18 -19.92
CA LYS A 237 24.41 13.20 -18.65
C LYS A 237 25.72 13.95 -18.77
N GLN A 238 25.90 15.02 -17.97
CA GLN A 238 27.18 15.69 -17.79
C GLN A 238 27.95 15.04 -16.63
N LEU A 239 29.24 15.36 -16.54
CA LEU A 239 30.05 14.91 -15.40
C LEU A 239 29.45 15.44 -14.09
N HIS A 240 29.26 14.57 -13.11
CA HIS A 240 28.60 14.86 -11.83
C HIS A 240 27.10 15.18 -11.86
N SER A 241 26.41 14.97 -12.98
CA SER A 241 24.94 15.07 -13.00
C SER A 241 24.30 14.05 -12.08
N LEU A 242 23.35 14.50 -11.27
CA LEU A 242 22.50 13.63 -10.45
C LEU A 242 21.25 13.19 -11.24
N PRO A 243 20.71 11.99 -10.97
CA PRO A 243 19.40 11.60 -11.49
C PRO A 243 18.30 12.55 -11.02
N LEU A 244 17.27 12.72 -11.85
CA LEU A 244 15.99 13.27 -11.42
C LEU A 244 15.30 12.22 -10.53
N LEU A 245 14.88 12.63 -9.35
CA LEU A 245 14.15 11.82 -8.40
C LEU A 245 12.67 12.16 -8.46
N ILE A 246 11.82 11.14 -8.45
CA ILE A 246 10.37 11.32 -8.53
C ILE A 246 9.70 10.54 -7.40
N GLU A 247 8.74 11.19 -6.76
CA GLU A 247 7.82 10.57 -5.81
C GLU A 247 6.41 10.57 -6.40
N CYS A 248 5.80 9.40 -6.52
CA CYS A 248 4.47 9.22 -7.04
C CYS A 248 3.43 9.39 -5.94
N LYS A 249 2.47 10.29 -6.14
CA LYS A 249 1.40 10.55 -5.17
C LYS A 249 0.05 10.53 -5.85
N SER A 250 -0.84 9.70 -5.31
CA SER A 250 -2.24 9.67 -5.73
C SER A 250 -3.15 9.87 -4.52
N ALA A 251 -4.15 10.73 -4.63
CA ALA A 251 -5.08 11.05 -3.56
C ALA A 251 -6.53 10.92 -4.04
N GLY A 252 -7.34 10.11 -3.32
CA GLY A 252 -8.77 9.92 -3.60
C GLY A 252 -9.69 10.92 -2.89
N ASP A 253 -9.12 11.78 -2.03
CA ASP A 253 -9.83 12.83 -1.31
C ASP A 253 -8.84 13.92 -0.84
N PHE A 254 -9.36 15.09 -0.43
CA PHE A 254 -8.55 16.21 0.06
C PHE A 254 -8.08 16.07 1.52
N THR A 255 -8.55 15.11 2.28
CA THR A 255 -8.39 15.10 3.75
C THR A 255 -7.01 14.66 4.20
N ASN A 256 -6.33 13.80 3.45
CA ASN A 256 -5.06 13.20 3.85
C ASN A 256 -3.81 13.86 3.26
N THR A 257 -3.96 14.92 2.46
CA THR A 257 -2.83 15.58 1.78
C THR A 257 -1.92 16.33 2.73
N ASN A 258 -2.45 16.92 3.80
CA ASN A 258 -1.68 17.70 4.78
C ASN A 258 -0.59 16.92 5.53
N LYS A 259 -0.79 15.62 5.78
CA LYS A 259 0.23 14.77 6.41
C LYS A 259 1.37 14.50 5.43
N ARG A 260 1.03 14.20 4.18
CA ARG A 260 1.98 13.84 3.12
C ARG A 260 2.99 14.96 2.85
N ARG A 261 2.55 16.24 2.76
CA ARG A 261 3.44 17.38 2.48
C ARG A 261 4.58 17.54 3.50
N LYS A 262 4.36 17.20 4.78
CA LYS A 262 5.42 17.22 5.79
C LYS A 262 6.49 16.16 5.54
N GLU A 263 6.09 15.01 5.04
CA GLU A 263 6.98 13.91 4.70
C GLU A 263 7.85 14.27 3.50
N GLU A 264 7.29 14.90 2.46
CA GLU A 264 8.02 15.39 1.28
C GLU A 264 9.02 16.49 1.64
N ALA A 265 8.60 17.48 2.45
CA ALA A 265 9.49 18.56 2.90
C ALA A 265 10.72 18.02 3.67
N VAL A 266 10.52 17.04 4.55
CA VAL A 266 11.62 16.38 5.27
C VAL A 266 12.53 15.63 4.30
N LYS A 267 11.96 14.87 3.36
CA LYS A 267 12.69 14.09 2.37
C LYS A 267 13.58 14.98 1.50
N ILE A 268 13.05 16.07 0.94
CA ILE A 268 13.84 16.98 0.11
C ILE A 268 14.92 17.71 0.90
N ALA A 269 14.64 18.11 2.14
CA ALA A 269 15.65 18.73 3.01
C ALA A 269 16.82 17.78 3.27
N GLN A 270 16.57 16.51 3.58
CA GLN A 270 17.60 15.50 3.78
C GLN A 270 18.42 15.25 2.51
N LEU A 271 17.78 15.18 1.33
CA LEU A 271 18.44 15.05 0.05
C LEU A 271 19.35 16.24 -0.25
N ARG A 272 18.85 17.48 -0.08
CA ARG A 272 19.64 18.71 -0.29
C ARG A 272 20.82 18.83 0.67
N ASN A 273 20.62 18.45 1.94
CA ASN A 273 21.70 18.48 2.93
C ASN A 273 22.83 17.48 2.59
N THR A 274 22.51 16.36 1.97
CA THR A 274 23.48 15.30 1.64
C THR A 274 24.14 15.52 0.29
N TYR A 275 23.36 15.87 -0.74
CA TYR A 275 23.80 15.90 -2.15
C TYR A 275 23.89 17.32 -2.73
N GLY A 276 23.55 18.33 -1.94
CA GLY A 276 23.54 19.73 -2.36
C GLY A 276 22.25 20.14 -3.10
N ASN A 277 22.15 21.44 -3.36
CA ASN A 277 20.96 22.03 -4.00
C ASN A 277 20.79 21.67 -5.49
N SER A 278 21.76 20.98 -6.10
CA SER A 278 21.66 20.49 -7.46
C SER A 278 20.80 19.23 -7.61
N ILE A 279 20.42 18.59 -6.48
CA ILE A 279 19.54 17.43 -6.54
C ILE A 279 18.14 17.88 -6.96
N GLU A 280 17.60 17.22 -7.97
CA GLU A 280 16.27 17.48 -8.47
C GLU A 280 15.30 16.42 -7.92
N PHE A 281 14.28 16.87 -7.22
CA PHE A 281 13.22 16.04 -6.68
C PHE A 281 11.88 16.65 -7.05
N ILE A 282 11.00 15.86 -7.66
CA ILE A 282 9.66 16.30 -8.09
C ILE A 282 8.60 15.32 -7.65
N LEU A 283 7.35 15.78 -7.62
CA LEU A 283 6.20 14.93 -7.39
C LEU A 283 5.52 14.57 -8.73
N PHE A 284 4.99 13.35 -8.80
CA PHE A 284 4.10 12.93 -9.88
C PHE A 284 2.70 12.75 -9.29
N LEU A 285 1.81 13.72 -9.57
CA LEU A 285 0.55 13.89 -8.85
C LEU A 285 -0.65 13.40 -9.65
N CYS A 286 -1.61 12.73 -8.95
CA CYS A 286 -2.89 12.36 -9.50
C CYS A 286 -4.00 12.48 -8.44
N GLY A 287 -5.12 13.13 -8.80
CA GLY A 287 -6.31 13.23 -7.96
C GLY A 287 -6.38 14.51 -7.13
N TYR A 288 -6.73 14.38 -5.86
CA TYR A 288 -7.24 15.44 -5.00
C TYR A 288 -6.15 16.21 -4.26
N PHE A 289 -5.33 16.99 -4.97
CA PHE A 289 -4.32 17.88 -4.40
C PHE A 289 -4.76 19.35 -4.60
N ASP A 290 -5.22 20.00 -3.54
CA ASP A 290 -5.75 21.36 -3.61
C ASP A 290 -4.65 22.42 -3.77
N SER A 291 -5.08 23.66 -4.07
CA SER A 291 -4.15 24.80 -4.23
C SER A 291 -3.36 25.11 -2.95
N GLY A 292 -3.87 24.75 -1.77
CA GLY A 292 -3.16 24.91 -0.51
C GLY A 292 -1.99 23.94 -0.38
N TYR A 293 -2.20 22.67 -0.79
CA TYR A 293 -1.14 21.68 -0.92
C TYR A 293 -0.07 22.14 -1.90
N LEU A 294 -0.48 22.52 -3.12
CA LEU A 294 0.44 22.97 -4.18
C LEU A 294 1.25 24.19 -3.75
N GLY A 295 0.61 25.17 -3.08
CA GLY A 295 1.29 26.36 -2.57
C GLY A 295 2.35 26.05 -1.53
N TYR A 296 2.11 25.02 -0.69
CA TYR A 296 3.09 24.57 0.28
C TYR A 296 4.30 23.90 -0.40
N GLU A 297 4.06 22.97 -1.33
CA GLU A 297 5.14 22.31 -2.08
C GLU A 297 5.99 23.33 -2.87
N ALA A 298 5.33 24.29 -3.51
CA ALA A 298 6.02 25.36 -4.22
C ALA A 298 6.89 26.23 -3.28
N ALA A 299 6.44 26.51 -2.07
CA ALA A 299 7.21 27.24 -1.06
C ALA A 299 8.46 26.48 -0.59
N GLU A 300 8.40 25.14 -0.51
CA GLU A 300 9.54 24.26 -0.23
C GLU A 300 10.47 24.08 -1.47
N GLY A 301 10.13 24.71 -2.59
CA GLY A 301 10.87 24.59 -3.86
C GLY A 301 10.75 23.21 -4.48
N ILE A 302 9.65 22.52 -4.25
CA ILE A 302 9.29 21.27 -4.88
C ILE A 302 8.40 21.58 -6.09
N ASP A 303 8.68 20.94 -7.21
CA ASP A 303 7.88 21.02 -8.41
C ASP A 303 7.13 19.71 -8.65
N TRP A 304 6.19 19.69 -9.59
CA TRP A 304 5.43 18.49 -9.89
C TRP A 304 5.06 18.36 -11.34
N ILE A 305 4.71 17.14 -11.72
CA ILE A 305 4.07 16.81 -12.99
C ILE A 305 2.74 16.12 -12.67
N TRP A 306 1.70 16.52 -13.39
CA TRP A 306 0.40 15.87 -13.30
C TRP A 306 0.35 14.62 -14.18
N GLU A 307 -0.25 13.54 -13.68
CA GLU A 307 -0.38 12.28 -14.44
C GLU A 307 -1.16 12.49 -15.76
N HIS A 308 -2.21 13.30 -15.75
CA HIS A 308 -2.97 13.66 -16.96
C HIS A 308 -2.19 14.53 -17.96
N ARG A 309 -1.06 15.10 -17.53
CA ARG A 309 -0.14 15.90 -18.36
C ARG A 309 1.29 15.35 -18.34
N ILE A 310 1.44 14.04 -18.42
CA ILE A 310 2.75 13.37 -18.36
C ILE A 310 3.78 13.92 -19.37
N ASN A 311 3.33 14.50 -20.48
CA ASN A 311 4.21 15.10 -21.48
C ASN A 311 5.00 16.32 -20.96
N ASP A 312 4.63 16.88 -19.82
CA ASP A 312 5.39 17.95 -19.16
C ASP A 312 6.79 17.48 -18.71
N PHE A 313 7.08 16.17 -18.64
CA PHE A 313 8.44 15.66 -18.46
C PHE A 313 9.43 16.16 -19.52
N SER A 314 8.96 16.47 -20.72
CA SER A 314 9.80 17.08 -21.76
C SER A 314 10.43 18.40 -21.34
N GLN A 315 9.78 19.20 -20.46
CA GLN A 315 10.31 20.45 -19.91
C GLN A 315 11.50 20.22 -18.96
N LEU A 316 11.67 18.99 -18.47
CA LEU A 316 12.80 18.57 -17.64
C LEU A 316 13.92 17.87 -18.43
N GLY A 317 13.82 17.85 -19.76
CA GLY A 317 14.80 17.22 -20.65
C GLY A 317 14.74 15.69 -20.66
N ILE A 318 13.53 15.14 -20.45
CA ILE A 318 13.24 13.70 -20.47
C ILE A 318 12.33 13.36 -21.63
#